data_cae5e0fb9202113aaf55eb3093ff08b9
#
_entry.id   cae5e0fb9202113aaf55eb3093ff08b9
#
_cell.length_a   1.000
_cell.length_b   1.000
_cell.length_c   1.000
_cell.angle_alpha   90.00
_cell.angle_beta   90.00
_cell.angle_gamma   90.00
#
_symmetry.space_group_name_H-M   'P 1'
#
loop_
_entity.id
_entity.type
_entity.pdbx_description
1 polymer ?
#
loop_
_entity_poly.entity_id
_entity_poly.type
_entity_poly.pdbx_seq_one_letter_code
_entity_poly.pdbx_strand_id
1 'polypeptide(L)'
;WGMHGIAFAPNVDHAPLWPAIAEAIYRLRRVNKLFGDTAFVMVKDIPDAYASAATALSRFSYRELETEPNMVLDISEKWRTYDDYLAGLTSRYRKQAKEIARDVVDAGFQVERLNTSQVVVQAETLHNLYLQTHYNARLRLVTLSPSFLPALAEQFGEELRCTIVRRDDQLVGFVTTLRDGDTAVGYYIGFDRKTNENVPIYFRLLQSVVGDAIALGCRRLSLGRTALEP
;
A
#
# COMPACT_ATOMS: atom_id res chain seq x y z
N TRP A 1 4.75 -5.47 -1.52
CA TRP A 1 3.42 -5.99 -1.78
C TRP A 1 3.02 -5.97 -3.24
N GLY A 2 3.41 -5.10 -4.09
CA GLY A 2 2.89 -4.91 -5.45
C GLY A 2 3.47 -5.81 -6.52
N MET A 3 4.41 -6.69 -6.20
CA MET A 3 5.07 -7.54 -7.19
C MET A 3 4.90 -9.01 -6.85
N HIS A 4 4.92 -9.86 -7.88
CA HIS A 4 4.84 -11.32 -7.74
C HIS A 4 6.08 -11.96 -7.09
N GLY A 5 7.10 -11.18 -6.72
CA GLY A 5 8.34 -11.67 -6.11
C GLY A 5 9.30 -12.35 -7.08
N ILE A 6 9.07 -12.22 -8.38
CA ILE A 6 9.89 -12.80 -9.45
C ILE A 6 10.49 -11.65 -10.26
N ALA A 7 11.80 -11.70 -10.45
CA ALA A 7 12.52 -10.76 -11.30
C ALA A 7 13.22 -11.52 -12.42
N PHE A 8 13.19 -10.97 -13.61
CA PHE A 8 13.87 -11.52 -14.78
C PHE A 8 15.08 -10.65 -15.14
N ALA A 9 16.14 -11.29 -15.58
CA ALA A 9 17.25 -10.55 -16.17
C ALA A 9 16.80 -9.83 -17.45
N PRO A 10 17.38 -8.68 -17.78
CA PRO A 10 17.12 -8.01 -19.04
C PRO A 10 17.38 -8.91 -20.26
N ASN A 11 16.56 -8.80 -21.29
CA ASN A 11 16.72 -9.50 -22.57
C ASN A 11 16.65 -11.05 -22.51
N VAL A 12 15.99 -11.61 -21.52
CA VAL A 12 15.76 -13.04 -21.42
C VAL A 12 14.35 -13.38 -21.93
N ASP A 13 14.23 -14.48 -22.68
CA ASP A 13 12.91 -15.03 -23.02
C ASP A 13 12.23 -15.55 -21.76
N HIS A 14 11.09 -14.99 -21.43
CA HIS A 14 10.36 -15.29 -20.19
C HIS A 14 9.56 -16.60 -20.29
N ALA A 15 9.21 -17.05 -21.49
CA ALA A 15 8.33 -18.18 -21.66
C ALA A 15 8.87 -19.50 -21.05
N PRO A 16 10.16 -19.89 -21.25
CA PRO A 16 10.71 -21.09 -20.65
C PRO A 16 10.97 -20.96 -19.15
N LEU A 17 11.00 -19.73 -18.61
CA LEU A 17 11.32 -19.50 -17.20
C LEU A 17 10.15 -19.82 -16.26
N TRP A 18 8.91 -19.68 -16.70
CA TRP A 18 7.75 -19.97 -15.86
C TRP A 18 7.66 -21.44 -15.41
N PRO A 19 7.91 -22.46 -16.28
CA PRO A 19 8.08 -23.83 -15.84
C PRO A 19 9.20 -24.02 -14.82
N ALA A 20 10.36 -23.37 -15.02
CA ALA A 20 11.47 -23.43 -14.09
C ALA A 20 11.15 -22.81 -12.72
N ILE A 21 10.37 -21.74 -12.69
CA ILE A 21 9.86 -21.12 -11.45
C ILE A 21 8.95 -22.12 -10.71
N ALA A 22 8.03 -22.80 -11.42
CA ALA A 22 7.16 -23.79 -10.79
C ALA A 22 7.97 -24.92 -10.16
N GLU A 23 9.00 -25.42 -10.84
CA GLU A 23 9.91 -26.45 -10.34
C GLU A 23 10.72 -25.95 -9.13
N ALA A 24 11.24 -24.73 -9.18
CA ALA A 24 11.97 -24.14 -8.06
C ALA A 24 11.08 -24.01 -6.81
N ILE A 25 9.86 -23.54 -6.95
CA ILE A 25 8.89 -23.45 -5.87
C ILE A 25 8.56 -24.85 -5.31
N TYR A 26 8.37 -25.84 -6.19
CA TYR A 26 8.14 -27.22 -5.77
C TYR A 26 9.30 -27.77 -4.93
N ARG A 27 10.55 -27.55 -5.37
CA ARG A 27 11.74 -27.98 -4.61
C ARG A 27 11.86 -27.26 -3.27
N LEU A 28 11.63 -25.95 -3.23
CA LEU A 28 11.64 -25.16 -1.99
C LEU A 28 10.61 -25.70 -0.99
N ARG A 29 9.40 -26.03 -1.44
CA ARG A 29 8.38 -26.63 -0.59
C ARG A 29 8.85 -27.95 0.02
N ARG A 30 9.50 -28.79 -0.78
CA ARG A 30 10.02 -30.08 -0.29
C ARG A 30 11.14 -29.92 0.74
N VAL A 31 12.06 -29.01 0.50
CA VAL A 31 13.15 -28.71 1.45
C VAL A 31 12.57 -28.11 2.74
N ASN A 32 11.66 -27.18 2.62
CA ASN A 32 11.06 -26.50 3.77
C ASN A 32 10.06 -27.37 4.56
N LYS A 33 9.71 -28.55 4.08
CA LYS A 33 8.83 -29.48 4.81
C LYS A 33 9.37 -29.85 6.19
N LEU A 34 10.68 -29.75 6.38
CA LEU A 34 11.32 -29.92 7.69
C LEU A 34 10.95 -28.81 8.71
N PHE A 35 10.47 -27.66 8.22
CA PHE A 35 10.11 -26.49 9.05
C PHE A 35 8.59 -26.28 9.13
N GLY A 36 7.80 -27.18 8.53
CA GLY A 36 6.34 -27.11 8.52
C GLY A 36 5.74 -27.38 7.13
N ASP A 37 4.42 -27.62 7.10
CA ASP A 37 3.70 -27.85 5.85
C ASP A 37 3.33 -26.54 5.16
N THR A 38 3.60 -26.46 3.86
CA THR A 38 3.12 -25.37 3.00
C THR A 38 1.69 -25.68 2.57
N ALA A 39 0.71 -24.98 3.10
CA ALA A 39 -0.70 -25.19 2.79
C ALA A 39 -1.03 -24.82 1.33
N PHE A 40 -0.49 -23.70 0.86
CA PHE A 40 -0.66 -23.27 -0.54
C PHE A 40 0.52 -22.40 -0.99
N VAL A 41 0.63 -22.19 -2.31
CA VAL A 41 1.56 -21.26 -2.94
C VAL A 41 0.75 -20.31 -3.81
N MET A 42 1.04 -19.02 -3.67
CA MET A 42 0.41 -17.97 -4.48
C MET A 42 1.51 -17.18 -5.19
N VAL A 43 1.41 -17.10 -6.52
CA VAL A 43 2.15 -16.14 -7.34
C VAL A 43 1.15 -15.04 -7.67
N LYS A 44 1.31 -13.86 -7.07
CA LYS A 44 0.31 -12.79 -7.12
C LYS A 44 0.82 -11.59 -7.93
N ASP A 45 -0.13 -10.79 -8.42
CA ASP A 45 0.17 -9.50 -9.08
C ASP A 45 1.10 -9.65 -10.30
N ILE A 46 0.85 -10.68 -11.12
CA ILE A 46 1.60 -10.89 -12.37
C ILE A 46 1.22 -9.75 -13.34
N PRO A 47 2.17 -8.94 -13.82
CA PRO A 47 1.90 -7.89 -14.80
C PRO A 47 1.35 -8.46 -16.11
N ASP A 48 0.49 -7.70 -16.79
CA ASP A 48 -0.13 -8.09 -18.06
C ASP A 48 0.91 -8.51 -19.10
N ALA A 49 2.07 -7.85 -19.11
CA ALA A 49 3.18 -8.18 -20.00
C ALA A 49 3.67 -9.64 -19.84
N TYR A 50 3.46 -10.25 -18.69
CA TYR A 50 3.87 -11.63 -18.39
C TYR A 50 2.69 -12.61 -18.33
N ALA A 51 1.45 -12.14 -18.38
CA ALA A 51 0.27 -12.95 -18.18
C ALA A 51 0.21 -14.13 -19.16
N SER A 52 0.44 -13.88 -20.44
CA SER A 52 0.46 -14.92 -21.47
C SER A 52 1.50 -16.02 -21.20
N ALA A 53 2.73 -15.64 -20.86
CA ALA A 53 3.79 -16.62 -20.56
C ALA A 53 3.53 -17.37 -19.25
N ALA A 54 2.94 -16.71 -18.26
CA ALA A 54 2.60 -17.28 -16.96
C ALA A 54 1.51 -18.36 -17.04
N THR A 55 0.72 -18.44 -18.14
CA THR A 55 -0.24 -19.53 -18.37
C THR A 55 0.40 -20.91 -18.32
N ALA A 56 1.71 -20.99 -18.58
CA ALA A 56 2.47 -22.24 -18.43
C ALA A 56 2.37 -22.84 -17.02
N LEU A 57 2.13 -22.05 -15.98
CA LEU A 57 1.93 -22.49 -14.60
C LEU A 57 0.73 -23.44 -14.45
N SER A 58 -0.27 -23.35 -15.33
CA SER A 58 -1.45 -24.23 -15.30
C SER A 58 -1.08 -25.70 -15.46
N ARG A 59 0.00 -26.02 -16.17
CA ARG A 59 0.53 -27.39 -16.35
C ARG A 59 1.07 -27.98 -15.04
N PHE A 60 1.36 -27.12 -14.05
CA PHE A 60 1.86 -27.50 -12.72
C PHE A 60 0.77 -27.38 -11.64
N SER A 61 -0.49 -27.47 -12.05
CA SER A 61 -1.66 -27.42 -11.17
C SER A 61 -1.92 -26.06 -10.51
N TYR A 62 -1.26 -25.01 -10.96
CA TYR A 62 -1.68 -23.65 -10.57
C TYR A 62 -3.02 -23.32 -11.22
N ARG A 63 -3.81 -22.52 -10.54
CA ARG A 63 -5.08 -22.00 -11.04
C ARG A 63 -5.04 -20.48 -10.98
N GLU A 64 -5.54 -19.87 -12.02
CA GLU A 64 -5.73 -18.43 -12.06
C GLU A 64 -6.81 -18.02 -11.06
N LEU A 65 -6.54 -16.97 -10.32
CA LEU A 65 -7.46 -16.38 -9.37
C LEU A 65 -7.61 -14.88 -9.73
N GLU A 66 -8.79 -14.50 -10.13
CA GLU A 66 -9.12 -13.10 -10.32
C GLU A 66 -9.22 -12.40 -8.96
N THR A 67 -8.67 -11.21 -8.89
CA THR A 67 -8.71 -10.34 -7.71
C THR A 67 -9.15 -8.95 -8.14
N GLU A 68 -9.55 -8.12 -7.17
CA GLU A 68 -9.90 -6.73 -7.44
C GLU A 68 -8.73 -6.01 -8.15
N PRO A 69 -9.03 -5.08 -9.09
CA PRO A 69 -8.00 -4.35 -9.82
C PRO A 69 -7.18 -3.46 -8.89
N ASN A 70 -5.93 -3.24 -9.25
CA ASN A 70 -5.11 -2.23 -8.60
C ASN A 70 -5.56 -0.84 -9.04
N MET A 71 -5.87 0.02 -8.10
CA MET A 71 -6.26 1.40 -8.37
C MET A 71 -5.02 2.26 -8.55
N VAL A 72 -4.88 2.84 -9.73
CA VAL A 72 -3.75 3.69 -10.08
C VAL A 72 -4.25 5.07 -10.50
N LEU A 73 -3.67 6.12 -9.91
CA LEU A 73 -3.88 7.50 -10.30
C LEU A 73 -2.65 7.98 -11.07
N ASP A 74 -2.86 8.42 -12.31
CA ASP A 74 -1.84 9.14 -13.06
C ASP A 74 -1.75 10.58 -12.56
N ILE A 75 -0.56 10.98 -12.12
CA ILE A 75 -0.28 12.31 -11.57
C ILE A 75 0.11 13.24 -12.72
N SER A 76 -0.71 14.27 -12.94
CA SER A 76 -0.42 15.27 -13.97
C SER A 76 0.85 16.05 -13.65
N GLU A 77 1.69 16.28 -14.65
CA GLU A 77 2.88 17.13 -14.53
C GLU A 77 2.57 18.59 -14.14
N LYS A 78 1.29 19.00 -14.25
CA LYS A 78 0.81 20.33 -13.85
C LYS A 78 0.55 20.43 -12.34
N TRP A 79 0.41 19.31 -11.65
CA TRP A 79 0.15 19.31 -10.21
C TRP A 79 1.46 19.45 -9.44
N ARG A 80 1.57 20.55 -8.70
CA ARG A 80 2.69 20.83 -7.79
C ARG A 80 2.28 20.64 -6.34
N THR A 81 0.99 20.75 -6.08
CA THR A 81 0.39 20.67 -4.76
C THR A 81 -0.88 19.83 -4.80
N TYR A 82 -1.36 19.44 -3.63
CA TYR A 82 -2.66 18.78 -3.50
C TYR A 82 -3.82 19.70 -3.98
N ASP A 83 -3.69 21.01 -3.85
CA ASP A 83 -4.70 21.97 -4.33
C ASP A 83 -4.79 21.98 -5.86
N ASP A 84 -3.68 21.77 -6.57
CA ASP A 84 -3.72 21.63 -8.03
C ASP A 84 -4.49 20.36 -8.45
N TYR A 85 -4.30 19.26 -7.73
CA TYR A 85 -5.11 18.05 -7.92
C TYR A 85 -6.60 18.34 -7.67
N LEU A 86 -6.94 19.00 -6.57
CA LEU A 86 -8.33 19.38 -6.28
C LEU A 86 -8.92 20.28 -7.37
N ALA A 87 -8.14 21.20 -7.92
CA ALA A 87 -8.59 22.07 -9.01
C ALA A 87 -8.94 21.28 -10.27
N GLY A 88 -8.27 20.16 -10.52
CA GLY A 88 -8.55 19.25 -11.63
C GLY A 88 -9.80 18.38 -11.46
N LEU A 89 -10.33 18.26 -10.25
CA LEU A 89 -11.53 17.47 -9.97
C LEU A 89 -12.80 18.20 -10.43
N THR A 90 -13.84 17.42 -10.74
CA THR A 90 -15.19 17.99 -10.92
C THR A 90 -15.66 18.69 -9.65
N SER A 91 -16.59 19.63 -9.78
CA SER A 91 -17.09 20.44 -8.66
C SER A 91 -17.62 19.56 -7.50
N ARG A 92 -18.27 18.44 -7.83
CA ARG A 92 -18.83 17.52 -6.84
C ARG A 92 -17.72 16.86 -6.01
N TYR A 93 -16.72 16.25 -6.65
CA TYR A 93 -15.63 15.57 -5.95
C TYR A 93 -14.73 16.56 -5.19
N ARG A 94 -14.48 17.73 -5.77
CA ARG A 94 -13.75 18.80 -5.09
C ARG A 94 -14.45 19.26 -3.82
N LYS A 95 -15.79 19.42 -3.87
CA LYS A 95 -16.58 19.80 -2.71
C LYS A 95 -16.49 18.72 -1.63
N GLN A 96 -16.70 17.46 -1.99
CA GLN A 96 -16.60 16.34 -1.06
C GLN A 96 -15.21 16.24 -0.41
N ALA A 97 -14.14 16.39 -1.20
CA ALA A 97 -12.78 16.34 -0.68
C ALA A 97 -12.51 17.47 0.33
N LYS A 98 -13.01 18.69 0.07
CA LYS A 98 -12.91 19.82 1.00
C LYS A 98 -13.76 19.62 2.26
N GLU A 99 -14.93 19.01 2.15
CA GLU A 99 -15.79 18.68 3.30
C GLU A 99 -15.08 17.69 4.22
N ILE A 100 -14.50 16.61 3.70
CA ILE A 100 -13.71 15.64 4.47
C ILE A 100 -12.58 16.34 5.24
N ALA A 101 -11.81 17.19 4.57
CA ALA A 101 -10.72 17.91 5.21
C ALA A 101 -11.19 18.85 6.32
N ARG A 102 -12.30 19.57 6.09
CA ARG A 102 -12.92 20.47 7.07
C ARG A 102 -13.44 19.70 8.27
N ASP A 103 -14.19 18.61 8.06
CA ASP A 103 -14.81 17.83 9.12
C ASP A 103 -13.76 17.27 10.09
N VAL A 104 -12.57 16.88 9.58
CA VAL A 104 -11.44 16.45 10.41
C VAL A 104 -10.89 17.62 11.24
N VAL A 105 -10.73 18.80 10.63
CA VAL A 105 -10.25 20.01 11.34
C VAL A 105 -11.25 20.49 12.38
N ASP A 106 -12.55 20.55 12.01
CA ASP A 106 -13.63 21.00 12.90
C ASP A 106 -13.80 20.06 14.11
N ALA A 107 -13.45 18.77 13.95
CA ALA A 107 -13.39 17.81 15.04
C ALA A 107 -12.11 17.92 15.91
N GLY A 108 -11.26 18.92 15.64
CA GLY A 108 -10.04 19.22 16.41
C GLY A 108 -8.84 18.35 16.06
N PHE A 109 -8.88 17.61 14.93
CA PHE A 109 -7.75 16.81 14.50
C PHE A 109 -6.81 17.59 13.59
N GLN A 110 -5.52 17.26 13.70
CA GLN A 110 -4.43 17.81 12.89
C GLN A 110 -3.80 16.70 12.06
N VAL A 111 -3.31 17.08 10.88
CA VAL A 111 -2.57 16.18 9.98
C VAL A 111 -1.12 16.61 9.96
N GLU A 112 -0.23 15.71 10.30
CA GLU A 112 1.20 15.99 10.41
C GLU A 112 2.00 14.88 9.68
N ARG A 113 3.25 15.20 9.37
CA ARG A 113 4.20 14.23 8.84
C ARG A 113 5.24 13.91 9.91
N LEU A 114 5.47 12.62 10.13
CA LEU A 114 6.54 12.15 10.98
C LEU A 114 7.84 12.03 10.19
N ASN A 115 8.94 12.45 10.79
CA ASN A 115 10.29 12.08 10.34
C ASN A 115 10.66 10.68 10.85
N THR A 116 11.80 10.14 10.36
CA THR A 116 12.27 8.79 10.70
C THR A 116 12.36 8.58 12.22
N SER A 117 12.95 9.52 12.96
CA SER A 117 13.10 9.39 14.42
C SER A 117 11.73 9.36 15.13
N GLN A 118 10.77 10.14 14.67
CA GLN A 118 9.42 10.16 15.21
C GLN A 118 8.67 8.86 14.89
N VAL A 119 8.87 8.25 13.71
CA VAL A 119 8.31 6.93 13.39
C VAL A 119 8.83 5.87 14.35
N VAL A 120 10.13 5.90 14.67
CA VAL A 120 10.74 4.99 15.66
C VAL A 120 10.12 5.18 17.04
N VAL A 121 9.97 6.43 17.51
CA VAL A 121 9.37 6.74 18.82
C VAL A 121 7.90 6.30 18.88
N GLN A 122 7.16 6.43 17.78
CA GLN A 122 5.72 6.09 17.72
C GLN A 122 5.45 4.64 17.28
N ALA A 123 6.47 3.79 17.20
CA ALA A 123 6.40 2.44 16.64
C ALA A 123 5.23 1.60 17.18
N GLU A 124 5.06 1.57 18.49
CA GLU A 124 3.98 0.80 19.14
C GLU A 124 2.60 1.38 18.80
N THR A 125 2.44 2.70 18.84
CA THR A 125 1.18 3.37 18.52
C THR A 125 0.78 3.10 17.08
N LEU A 126 1.72 3.27 16.14
CA LEU A 126 1.51 2.98 14.72
C LEU A 126 1.16 1.51 14.49
N HIS A 127 1.86 0.60 15.17
CA HIS A 127 1.58 -0.83 15.07
C HIS A 127 0.18 -1.19 15.61
N ASN A 128 -0.25 -0.60 16.73
CA ASN A 128 -1.58 -0.82 17.29
C ASN A 128 -2.69 -0.32 16.35
N LEU A 129 -2.51 0.82 15.70
CA LEU A 129 -3.44 1.32 14.69
C LEU A 129 -3.45 0.42 13.43
N TYR A 130 -2.28 -0.05 12.99
CA TYR A 130 -2.18 -1.03 11.92
C TYR A 130 -2.97 -2.30 12.24
N LEU A 131 -2.84 -2.83 13.45
CA LEU A 131 -3.54 -4.05 13.86
C LEU A 131 -5.06 -3.89 13.82
N GLN A 132 -5.61 -2.72 14.15
CA GLN A 132 -7.05 -2.47 14.05
C GLN A 132 -7.58 -2.63 12.62
N THR A 133 -6.82 -2.14 11.63
CA THR A 133 -7.16 -2.31 10.21
C THR A 133 -6.88 -3.74 9.74
N HIS A 134 -5.73 -4.29 10.12
CA HIS A 134 -5.29 -5.62 9.73
C HIS A 134 -6.24 -6.73 10.19
N TYR A 135 -6.71 -6.67 11.45
CA TYR A 135 -7.62 -7.69 11.99
C TYR A 135 -9.02 -7.64 11.37
N ASN A 136 -9.37 -6.56 10.70
CA ASN A 136 -10.64 -6.47 9.95
C ASN A 136 -10.56 -7.12 8.55
N ALA A 137 -9.36 -7.37 8.03
CA ALA A 137 -9.20 -8.00 6.72
C ALA A 137 -9.61 -9.49 6.76
N ARG A 138 -10.33 -9.95 5.73
CA ARG A 138 -10.75 -11.36 5.60
C ARG A 138 -9.56 -12.30 5.39
N LEU A 139 -8.56 -11.85 4.63
CA LEU A 139 -7.35 -12.62 4.35
C LEU A 139 -6.13 -11.90 4.93
N ARG A 140 -5.43 -12.57 5.83
CA ARG A 140 -4.25 -12.07 6.52
C ARG A 140 -3.11 -13.04 6.31
N LEU A 141 -2.30 -12.79 5.29
CA LEU A 141 -1.18 -13.67 4.95
C LEU A 141 0.02 -13.47 5.89
N VAL A 142 0.25 -12.23 6.31
CA VAL A 142 1.38 -11.84 7.17
C VAL A 142 0.91 -10.75 8.12
N THR A 143 1.26 -10.86 9.38
CA THR A 143 1.14 -9.78 10.37
C THR A 143 2.51 -9.16 10.56
N LEU A 144 2.61 -7.84 10.40
CA LEU A 144 3.85 -7.10 10.57
C LEU A 144 4.23 -7.05 12.06
N SER A 145 5.53 -7.05 12.33
CA SER A 145 6.04 -6.78 13.67
C SER A 145 6.04 -5.27 14.00
N PRO A 146 6.08 -4.88 15.28
CA PRO A 146 6.21 -3.47 15.68
C PRO A 146 7.45 -2.78 15.10
N SER A 147 8.51 -3.52 14.83
CA SER A 147 9.76 -3.01 14.26
C SER A 147 9.71 -2.76 12.74
N PHE A 148 8.64 -3.19 12.05
CA PHE A 148 8.59 -3.12 10.60
C PHE A 148 8.57 -1.67 10.07
N LEU A 149 7.68 -0.81 10.57
CA LEU A 149 7.61 0.58 10.13
C LEU A 149 8.85 1.39 10.49
N PRO A 150 9.44 1.26 11.71
CA PRO A 150 10.75 1.81 12.01
C PRO A 150 11.83 1.41 11.02
N ALA A 151 12.01 0.12 10.78
CA ALA A 151 13.02 -0.39 9.84
C ALA A 151 12.79 0.13 8.41
N LEU A 152 11.53 0.22 7.98
CA LEU A 152 11.17 0.78 6.70
C LEU A 152 11.56 2.27 6.62
N ALA A 153 11.27 3.05 7.66
CA ALA A 153 11.61 4.48 7.71
C ALA A 153 13.13 4.71 7.73
N GLU A 154 13.88 3.89 8.44
CA GLU A 154 15.34 3.94 8.46
C GLU A 154 15.95 3.59 7.10
N GLN A 155 15.40 2.57 6.42
CA GLN A 155 15.90 2.09 5.13
C GLN A 155 15.63 3.06 3.99
N PHE A 156 14.45 3.68 3.94
CA PHE A 156 14.00 4.50 2.82
C PHE A 156 14.11 6.00 3.07
N GLY A 157 14.26 6.44 4.32
CA GLY A 157 14.44 7.86 4.67
C GLY A 157 13.38 8.75 4.01
N GLU A 158 13.81 9.72 3.21
CA GLU A 158 12.92 10.70 2.56
C GLU A 158 12.03 10.11 1.44
N GLU A 159 12.34 8.91 0.94
CA GLU A 159 11.49 8.20 -0.01
C GLU A 159 10.22 7.60 0.64
N LEU A 160 10.20 7.50 1.97
CA LEU A 160 9.04 7.12 2.75
C LEU A 160 8.43 8.36 3.42
N ARG A 161 7.14 8.55 3.21
CA ARG A 161 6.33 9.53 3.94
C ARG A 161 5.44 8.79 4.92
N CYS A 162 5.45 9.21 6.18
CA CYS A 162 4.52 8.73 7.19
C CYS A 162 3.67 9.92 7.66
N THR A 163 2.43 9.95 7.20
CA THR A 163 1.48 11.01 7.55
C THR A 163 0.52 10.49 8.60
N ILE A 164 0.31 11.28 9.65
CA ILE A 164 -0.54 10.95 10.79
C ILE A 164 -1.71 11.92 10.93
N VAL A 165 -2.75 11.44 11.61
CA VAL A 165 -3.85 12.26 12.13
C VAL A 165 -3.85 12.14 13.65
N ARG A 166 -3.83 13.27 14.34
CA ARG A 166 -3.81 13.34 15.81
C ARG A 166 -4.73 14.44 16.33
N ARG A 167 -5.16 14.28 17.57
CA ARG A 167 -5.78 15.35 18.37
C ARG A 167 -5.08 15.37 19.73
N ASP A 168 -4.54 16.51 20.10
CA ASP A 168 -3.65 16.65 21.24
C ASP A 168 -2.48 15.62 21.15
N ASP A 169 -2.27 14.82 22.18
CA ASP A 169 -1.26 13.76 22.18
C ASP A 169 -1.76 12.42 21.63
N GLN A 170 -3.04 12.33 21.27
CA GLN A 170 -3.64 11.09 20.79
C GLN A 170 -3.53 10.95 19.27
N LEU A 171 -2.74 9.99 18.81
CA LEU A 171 -2.64 9.60 17.42
C LEU A 171 -3.80 8.64 17.08
N VAL A 172 -4.61 8.99 16.08
CA VAL A 172 -5.82 8.25 15.70
C VAL A 172 -5.76 7.64 14.31
N GLY A 173 -4.73 7.96 13.53
CA GLY A 173 -4.55 7.36 12.21
C GLY A 173 -3.20 7.68 11.62
N PHE A 174 -2.75 6.80 10.73
CA PHE A 174 -1.55 7.01 9.93
C PHE A 174 -1.69 6.37 8.56
N VAL A 175 -0.92 6.86 7.63
CA VAL A 175 -0.69 6.24 6.32
C VAL A 175 0.77 6.41 5.92
N THR A 176 1.30 5.42 5.23
CA THR A 176 2.63 5.49 4.63
C THR A 176 2.54 5.55 3.11
N THR A 177 3.33 6.42 2.51
CA THR A 177 3.51 6.54 1.06
C THR A 177 4.98 6.31 0.76
N LEU A 178 5.27 5.29 -0.05
CA LEU A 178 6.63 4.92 -0.44
C LEU A 178 6.84 5.24 -1.91
N ARG A 179 7.97 5.89 -2.23
CA ARG A 179 8.38 6.09 -3.62
C ARG A 179 9.15 4.89 -4.13
N ASP A 180 8.72 4.39 -5.29
CA ASP A 180 9.40 3.36 -6.06
C ASP A 180 9.59 3.86 -7.51
N GLY A 181 10.77 4.41 -7.78
CA GLY A 181 11.07 5.07 -9.04
C GLY A 181 10.17 6.29 -9.30
N ASP A 182 9.36 6.23 -10.34
CA ASP A 182 8.37 7.27 -10.71
C ASP A 182 6.97 7.02 -10.15
N THR A 183 6.79 5.97 -9.37
CA THR A 183 5.52 5.55 -8.80
C THR A 183 5.53 5.69 -7.28
N ALA A 184 4.54 6.37 -6.73
CA ALA A 184 4.24 6.31 -5.31
C ALA A 184 3.34 5.11 -5.02
N VAL A 185 3.57 4.46 -3.90
CA VAL A 185 2.72 3.36 -3.41
C VAL A 185 2.12 3.79 -2.08
N GLY A 186 0.80 3.85 -2.00
CA GLY A 186 0.09 3.91 -0.72
C GLY A 186 0.27 2.57 -0.04
N TYR A 187 1.10 2.54 1.03
CA TYR A 187 1.67 1.27 1.44
C TYR A 187 0.93 0.67 2.63
N TYR A 188 0.98 1.30 3.80
CA TYR A 188 0.22 0.86 4.97
C TYR A 188 -0.63 1.98 5.53
N ILE A 189 -1.81 1.62 5.97
CA ILE A 189 -2.76 2.50 6.63
C ILE A 189 -3.26 1.84 7.92
N GLY A 190 -3.37 2.62 8.96
CA GLY A 190 -3.99 2.20 10.22
C GLY A 190 -4.74 3.36 10.83
N PHE A 191 -5.90 3.10 11.40
CA PHE A 191 -6.71 4.14 12.03
C PHE A 191 -7.59 3.57 13.14
N ASP A 192 -7.93 4.42 14.11
CA ASP A 192 -8.88 4.12 15.15
C ASP A 192 -10.29 4.03 14.56
N ARG A 193 -10.86 2.84 14.57
CA ARG A 193 -12.15 2.56 13.95
C ARG A 193 -13.29 3.34 14.59
N LYS A 194 -13.26 3.45 15.92
CA LYS A 194 -14.30 4.17 16.66
C LYS A 194 -14.33 5.65 16.32
N THR A 195 -13.15 6.27 16.21
CA THR A 195 -13.04 7.66 15.77
C THR A 195 -13.52 7.80 14.32
N ASN A 196 -13.17 6.85 13.44
CA ASN A 196 -13.55 6.90 12.02
C ASN A 196 -15.06 6.76 11.77
N GLU A 197 -15.84 6.22 12.72
CA GLU A 197 -17.31 6.18 12.62
C GLU A 197 -17.95 7.57 12.59
N ASN A 198 -17.31 8.57 13.21
CA ASN A 198 -17.85 9.90 13.36
C ASN A 198 -17.06 10.98 12.60
N VAL A 199 -15.79 10.73 12.32
CA VAL A 199 -14.88 11.66 11.65
C VAL A 199 -14.19 10.91 10.52
N PRO A 200 -14.16 11.42 9.28
CA PRO A 200 -13.71 10.66 8.11
C PRO A 200 -12.16 10.54 8.04
N ILE A 201 -11.56 9.94 9.08
CA ILE A 201 -10.09 9.79 9.23
C ILE A 201 -9.51 9.00 8.06
N TYR A 202 -10.13 7.88 7.68
CA TYR A 202 -9.68 7.06 6.55
C TYR A 202 -9.58 7.85 5.25
N PHE A 203 -10.63 8.58 4.88
CA PHE A 203 -10.63 9.37 3.66
C PHE A 203 -9.62 10.53 3.71
N ARG A 204 -9.44 11.12 4.89
CA ARG A 204 -8.43 12.18 5.08
C ARG A 204 -7.01 11.64 4.89
N LEU A 205 -6.73 10.42 5.35
CA LEU A 205 -5.45 9.75 5.14
C LEU A 205 -5.24 9.44 3.64
N LEU A 206 -6.26 8.98 2.91
CA LEU A 206 -6.15 8.77 1.46
C LEU A 206 -5.85 10.07 0.69
N GLN A 207 -6.45 11.20 1.10
CA GLN A 207 -6.10 12.51 0.55
C GLN A 207 -4.63 12.86 0.79
N SER A 208 -4.10 12.52 1.95
CA SER A 208 -2.69 12.74 2.29
C SER A 208 -1.76 11.93 1.39
N VAL A 209 -2.12 10.69 1.05
CA VAL A 209 -1.35 9.85 0.11
C VAL A 209 -1.21 10.52 -1.26
N VAL A 210 -2.29 11.13 -1.77
CA VAL A 210 -2.24 11.89 -3.04
C VAL A 210 -1.28 13.08 -2.92
N GLY A 211 -1.39 13.85 -1.84
CA GLY A 211 -0.50 14.97 -1.56
C GLY A 211 0.97 14.54 -1.42
N ASP A 212 1.22 13.44 -0.73
CA ASP A 212 2.56 12.88 -0.56
C ASP A 212 3.15 12.40 -1.89
N ALA A 213 2.36 11.74 -2.74
CA ALA A 213 2.79 11.29 -4.07
C ALA A 213 3.20 12.46 -4.99
N ILE A 214 2.43 13.56 -4.96
CA ILE A 214 2.76 14.79 -5.70
C ILE A 214 4.05 15.40 -5.14
N ALA A 215 4.17 15.52 -3.83
CA ALA A 215 5.34 16.11 -3.17
C ALA A 215 6.63 15.27 -3.36
N LEU A 216 6.51 13.96 -3.54
CA LEU A 216 7.61 13.06 -3.90
C LEU A 216 7.98 13.16 -5.40
N GLY A 217 7.25 13.92 -6.20
CA GLY A 217 7.50 14.09 -7.64
C GLY A 217 7.22 12.84 -8.46
N CYS A 218 6.34 11.97 -8.00
CA CYS A 218 5.95 10.76 -8.71
C CYS A 218 5.02 11.08 -9.88
N ARG A 219 5.02 10.22 -10.91
CA ARG A 219 4.11 10.29 -12.05
C ARG A 219 2.85 9.45 -11.88
N ARG A 220 2.90 8.49 -10.99
CA ARG A 220 1.78 7.58 -10.68
C ARG A 220 1.66 7.36 -9.19
N LEU A 221 0.45 7.06 -8.76
CA LEU A 221 0.16 6.62 -7.40
C LEU A 221 -0.64 5.33 -7.47
N SER A 222 -0.10 4.25 -6.88
CA SER A 222 -0.78 2.99 -6.69
C SER A 222 -1.39 2.95 -5.29
N LEU A 223 -2.71 2.77 -5.21
CA LEU A 223 -3.47 2.69 -3.95
C LEU A 223 -3.81 1.25 -3.53
N GLY A 224 -3.37 0.26 -4.35
CA GLY A 224 -3.74 -1.11 -4.10
C GLY A 224 -5.19 -1.43 -4.47
N ARG A 225 -5.75 -2.46 -3.86
CA ARG A 225 -7.07 -3.01 -4.22
C ARG A 225 -8.21 -2.52 -3.35
N THR A 226 -7.94 -1.94 -2.20
CA THR A 226 -8.94 -1.59 -1.20
C THR A 226 -9.73 -0.31 -1.50
N ALA A 227 -9.37 0.42 -2.53
CA ALA A 227 -10.03 1.68 -2.90
C ALA A 227 -11.41 1.50 -3.55
N LEU A 228 -11.88 0.26 -3.74
CA LEU A 228 -13.18 -0.05 -4.32
C LEU A 228 -14.28 -0.29 -3.28
N GLU A 229 -13.95 -0.37 -2.01
CA GLU A 229 -14.97 -0.49 -0.97
C GLU A 229 -15.61 0.89 -0.72
N PRO A 230 -16.95 0.97 -0.79
CA PRO A 230 -17.70 2.20 -0.55
C PRO A 230 -17.65 2.64 0.91
#